data_ee23548ef39e0f8dadc949f6f5a838c7
#
_entry.id   ee23548ef39e0f8dadc949f6f5a838c7
#
_cell.length_a   1.000
_cell.length_b   1.000
_cell.length_c   1.000
_cell.angle_alpha   90.00
_cell.angle_beta   90.00
_cell.angle_gamma   90.00
#
_symmetry.space_group_name_H-M   'P 1'
#
loop_
_entity.id
_entity.type
_entity.pdbx_description
1 polymer ?
#
loop_
_entity_poly.entity_id
_entity_poly.type
_entity_poly.pdbx_seq_one_letter_code
_entity_poly.pdbx_strand_id
1 'polypeptide(L)'
;MTPVRQFYLDNLRGNLDATLAAANSATGAAYPPGSVIQLIPGEAMVKRDKGFSAATHDWEFFELDVSKQGTKIRKRGTVDVVNRFGFGCHVPAAAQWDLVCESGHGCAPLEVTHAMTRALQRTDPRCDNPPTTPEDAEALKQLEQLLKAPG
;
A
#
# COMPACT_ATOMS: atom_id res chain seq x y z
N MET A 1 10.12 9.24 -0.75
CA MET A 1 9.76 7.94 -1.37
C MET A 1 9.61 8.13 -2.87
N THR A 2 9.93 7.12 -3.66
CA THR A 2 9.90 7.16 -5.12
C THR A 2 8.56 6.63 -5.62
N PRO A 3 7.80 7.37 -6.44
CA PRO A 3 6.53 6.90 -6.98
C PRO A 3 6.75 5.84 -8.07
N VAL A 4 5.97 4.77 -8.02
CA VAL A 4 5.87 3.76 -9.08
C VAL A 4 4.39 3.44 -9.30
N ARG A 5 3.87 3.67 -10.50
CA ARG A 5 2.42 3.60 -10.76
C ARG A 5 1.64 4.47 -9.78
N GLN A 6 0.85 3.88 -8.88
CA GLN A 6 0.10 4.59 -7.85
C GLN A 6 0.69 4.52 -6.45
N PHE A 7 1.71 3.72 -6.21
CA PHE A 7 2.31 3.57 -4.89
C PHE A 7 3.72 4.16 -4.82
N TYR A 8 4.19 4.36 -3.61
CA TYR A 8 5.50 4.94 -3.31
C TYR A 8 6.41 3.88 -2.71
N LEU A 9 7.67 3.91 -3.10
CA LEU A 9 8.69 2.97 -2.68
C LEU A 9 9.84 3.64 -1.97
N ASP A 10 10.45 2.91 -1.05
CA ASP A 10 11.74 3.19 -0.45
C ASP A 10 12.42 1.88 -0.06
N ASN A 11 13.65 1.96 0.44
CA ASN A 11 14.32 0.81 1.04
C ASN A 11 15.13 1.25 2.25
N LEU A 12 14.81 0.70 3.42
CA LEU A 12 15.45 1.03 4.72
C LEU A 12 16.93 0.61 4.79
N ARG A 13 17.38 -0.21 3.85
CA ARG A 13 18.76 -0.72 3.78
C ARG A 13 19.56 -0.12 2.62
N GLY A 14 19.02 0.90 1.97
CA GLY A 14 19.69 1.59 0.85
C GLY A 14 19.64 0.82 -0.48
N ASN A 15 18.86 -0.26 -0.60
CA ASN A 15 18.74 -1.07 -1.82
C ASN A 15 17.50 -0.68 -2.64
N LEU A 16 17.34 0.63 -2.90
CA LEU A 16 16.18 1.15 -3.64
C LEU A 16 16.14 0.61 -5.07
N ASP A 17 17.26 0.48 -5.75
CA ASP A 17 17.32 0.01 -7.13
C ASP A 17 16.73 -1.41 -7.28
N ALA A 18 17.05 -2.31 -6.36
CA ALA A 18 16.49 -3.66 -6.36
C ALA A 18 14.99 -3.66 -6.01
N THR A 19 14.54 -2.77 -5.13
CA THR A 19 13.11 -2.57 -4.82
C THR A 19 12.37 -2.07 -6.06
N LEU A 20 12.91 -1.08 -6.77
CA LEU A 20 12.34 -0.56 -8.02
C LEU A 20 12.33 -1.62 -9.12
N ALA A 21 13.37 -2.42 -9.25
CA ALA A 21 13.41 -3.52 -10.21
C ALA A 21 12.30 -4.55 -9.95
N ALA A 22 12.07 -4.92 -8.69
CA ALA A 22 10.97 -5.81 -8.31
C ALA A 22 9.60 -5.19 -8.68
N ALA A 23 9.37 -3.93 -8.35
CA ALA A 23 8.12 -3.23 -8.63
C ALA A 23 7.84 -3.07 -10.13
N ASN A 24 8.87 -2.91 -10.95
CA ASN A 24 8.76 -2.75 -12.40
C ASN A 24 8.83 -4.07 -13.18
N SER A 25 8.96 -5.21 -12.50
CA SER A 25 8.97 -6.51 -13.17
C SER A 25 7.67 -6.73 -13.94
N ALA A 26 7.77 -7.14 -15.20
CA ALA A 26 6.61 -7.48 -16.02
C ALA A 26 5.97 -8.83 -15.65
N THR A 27 6.71 -9.69 -14.95
CA THR A 27 6.30 -11.06 -14.61
C THR A 27 6.20 -11.31 -13.11
N GLY A 28 6.40 -10.28 -12.29
CA GLY A 28 6.49 -10.39 -10.84
C GLY A 28 7.90 -10.70 -10.35
N ALA A 29 8.19 -10.30 -9.13
CA ALA A 29 9.46 -10.57 -8.44
C ALA A 29 9.27 -10.46 -6.93
N ALA A 30 10.11 -11.16 -6.16
CA ALA A 30 10.19 -10.97 -4.73
C ALA A 30 10.90 -9.64 -4.41
N TYR A 31 10.36 -8.89 -3.47
CA TYR A 31 10.97 -7.65 -3.00
C TYR A 31 12.15 -7.95 -2.06
N PRO A 32 13.26 -7.22 -2.15
CA PRO A 32 14.38 -7.41 -1.25
C PRO A 32 14.04 -6.95 0.17
N PRO A 33 14.70 -7.52 1.21
CA PRO A 33 14.55 -7.04 2.58
C PRO A 33 14.83 -5.54 2.70
N GLY A 34 14.06 -4.86 3.54
CA GLY A 34 14.13 -3.41 3.68
C GLY A 34 13.20 -2.63 2.76
N SER A 35 12.61 -3.26 1.75
CA SER A 35 11.62 -2.60 0.88
C SER A 35 10.47 -2.02 1.70
N VAL A 36 10.10 -0.78 1.41
CA VAL A 36 8.95 -0.08 1.98
C VAL A 36 7.99 0.24 0.86
N ILE A 37 6.71 -0.07 1.05
CA ILE A 37 5.65 0.25 0.11
C ILE A 37 4.55 1.02 0.85
N GLN A 38 4.12 2.12 0.27
CA GLN A 38 2.99 2.91 0.75
C GLN A 38 2.07 3.28 -0.41
N LEU A 39 0.83 2.85 -0.34
CA LEU A 39 -0.20 3.22 -1.30
C LEU A 39 -1.01 4.43 -0.83
N ILE A 40 -1.44 4.41 0.43
CA ILE A 40 -2.27 5.44 1.07
C ILE A 40 -1.59 5.96 2.33
N PRO A 41 -1.93 7.19 2.78
CA PRO A 41 -1.24 7.82 3.92
C PRO A 41 -1.29 7.01 5.22
N GLY A 42 -2.40 6.34 5.49
CA GLY A 42 -2.65 5.62 6.74
C GLY A 42 -2.06 4.22 6.83
N GLU A 43 -1.42 3.73 5.78
CA GLU A 43 -0.93 2.34 5.73
C GLU A 43 0.42 2.25 5.03
N ALA A 44 1.25 1.31 5.48
CA ALA A 44 2.51 0.96 4.83
C ALA A 44 2.83 -0.51 5.06
N MET A 45 3.73 -1.06 4.24
CA MET A 45 4.28 -2.39 4.45
C MET A 45 5.81 -2.36 4.29
N VAL A 46 6.49 -3.20 5.08
CA VAL A 46 7.96 -3.30 5.08
C VAL A 46 8.36 -4.77 4.95
N LYS A 47 9.23 -5.03 3.98
CA LYS A 47 9.80 -6.37 3.79
C LYS A 47 10.86 -6.62 4.85
N ARG A 48 10.63 -7.62 5.70
CA ARG A 48 11.55 -8.07 6.74
C ARG A 48 12.51 -9.13 6.20
N ASP A 49 13.41 -9.61 7.05
CA ASP A 49 14.31 -10.71 6.70
C ASP A 49 13.54 -12.01 6.49
N LYS A 50 14.10 -12.87 5.67
CA LYS A 50 13.56 -14.21 5.42
C LYS A 50 13.31 -14.96 6.73
N GLY A 51 12.10 -15.48 6.87
CA GLY A 51 11.66 -16.23 8.06
C GLY A 51 10.89 -15.39 9.08
N PHE A 52 10.66 -14.09 8.81
CA PHE A 52 9.85 -13.23 9.68
C PHE A 52 8.40 -13.70 9.76
N SER A 53 7.76 -13.96 8.62
CA SER A 53 6.39 -14.47 8.54
C SER A 53 6.12 -15.16 7.20
N ALA A 54 6.00 -16.47 7.22
CA ALA A 54 5.66 -17.23 6.01
C ALA A 54 4.29 -16.83 5.43
N ALA A 55 3.31 -16.56 6.31
CA ALA A 55 1.95 -16.21 5.90
C ALA A 55 1.86 -14.89 5.14
N THR A 56 2.78 -13.97 5.39
CA THR A 56 2.84 -12.66 4.73
C THR A 56 4.03 -12.51 3.81
N HIS A 57 4.71 -13.58 3.42
CA HIS A 57 5.95 -13.53 2.64
C HIS A 57 6.99 -12.58 3.26
N ASP A 58 7.08 -12.58 4.58
CA ASP A 58 7.95 -11.71 5.37
C ASP A 58 7.61 -10.21 5.32
N TRP A 59 6.41 -9.85 4.85
CA TRP A 59 5.91 -8.49 4.99
C TRP A 59 5.36 -8.23 6.40
N GLU A 60 5.74 -7.09 6.96
CA GLU A 60 5.12 -6.49 8.13
C GLU A 60 4.26 -5.31 7.70
N PHE A 61 3.03 -5.25 8.20
CA PHE A 61 2.06 -4.21 7.87
C PHE A 61 1.95 -3.19 9.00
N PHE A 62 1.66 -1.95 8.63
CA PHE A 62 1.58 -0.83 9.54
C PHE A 62 0.30 -0.04 9.30
N GLU A 63 -0.41 0.27 10.39
CA GLU A 63 -1.39 1.35 10.42
C GLU A 63 -0.71 2.60 10.96
N LEU A 64 -0.91 3.73 10.29
CA LEU A 64 -0.22 4.98 10.55
C LEU A 64 -1.19 6.09 10.88
N ASP A 65 -0.84 6.90 11.88
CA ASP A 65 -1.42 8.22 12.11
C ASP A 65 -0.49 9.26 11.50
N VAL A 66 -0.98 9.97 10.50
CA VAL A 66 -0.22 10.99 9.79
C VAL A 66 -0.72 12.38 10.09
N SER A 67 0.20 13.32 10.26
CA SER A 67 -0.09 14.73 10.53
C SER A 67 0.98 15.61 9.86
N LYS A 68 0.79 16.93 9.91
CA LYS A 68 1.82 17.88 9.45
C LYS A 68 3.13 17.75 10.21
N GLN A 69 3.10 17.22 11.43
CA GLN A 69 4.28 17.00 12.28
C GLN A 69 4.99 15.68 12.00
N GLY A 70 4.41 14.82 11.16
CA GLY A 70 5.02 13.55 10.76
C GLY A 70 4.09 12.34 10.91
N THR A 71 4.69 11.19 11.12
CA THR A 71 4.02 9.89 11.14
C THR A 71 4.24 9.20 12.48
N LYS A 72 3.18 8.61 13.02
CA LYS A 72 3.23 7.71 14.18
C LYS A 72 2.69 6.35 13.79
N ILE A 73 3.31 5.29 14.26
CA ILE A 73 2.80 3.92 14.08
C ILE A 73 1.68 3.72 15.11
N ARG A 74 0.46 3.49 14.64
CA ARG A 74 -0.70 3.16 15.48
C ARG A 74 -0.77 1.68 15.78
N LYS A 75 -0.52 0.84 14.79
CA LYS A 75 -0.50 -0.62 14.90
C LYS A 75 0.51 -1.19 13.92
N ARG A 76 1.10 -2.33 14.27
CA ARG A 76 2.01 -3.08 13.40
C ARG A 76 1.89 -4.58 13.64
N GLY A 77 2.17 -5.38 12.64
CA GLY A 77 2.14 -6.86 12.73
C GLY A 77 2.05 -7.53 11.37
N THR A 78 1.53 -8.73 11.35
CA THR A 78 1.39 -9.56 10.16
C THR A 78 -0.09 -9.69 9.75
N VAL A 79 -0.64 -10.89 9.72
CA VAL A 79 -2.04 -11.14 9.32
C VAL A 79 -3.08 -10.52 10.25
N ASP A 80 -2.72 -10.17 11.46
CA ASP A 80 -3.56 -9.59 12.50
C ASP A 80 -3.68 -8.06 12.44
N VAL A 81 -2.85 -7.40 11.66
CA VAL A 81 -2.92 -5.93 11.44
C VAL A 81 -3.98 -5.59 10.41
N VAL A 82 -4.82 -6.52 10.12
CA VAL A 82 -5.60 -6.44 8.93
C VAL A 82 -7.07 -6.55 9.24
N ASN A 83 -7.73 -5.45 9.03
CA ASN A 83 -9.15 -5.46 8.75
C ASN A 83 -9.37 -5.80 7.25
N ARG A 84 -10.61 -5.73 6.80
CA ARG A 84 -11.09 -5.99 5.43
C ARG A 84 -10.20 -5.42 4.30
N PHE A 85 -9.45 -4.37 4.54
CA PHE A 85 -8.70 -3.60 3.54
C PHE A 85 -7.18 -3.67 3.67
N GLY A 86 -6.66 -4.31 4.69
CA GLY A 86 -5.24 -4.53 4.82
C GLY A 86 -4.77 -5.82 4.12
N PHE A 87 -4.33 -6.83 4.88
CA PHE A 87 -3.83 -8.10 4.32
C PHE A 87 -4.79 -8.75 3.34
N GLY A 88 -6.11 -8.64 3.57
CA GLY A 88 -7.13 -9.14 2.65
C GLY A 88 -7.07 -8.57 1.23
N CYS A 89 -6.61 -7.34 1.06
CA CYS A 89 -6.35 -6.74 -0.25
C CYS A 89 -5.08 -7.28 -0.92
N HIS A 90 -4.15 -7.84 -0.17
CA HIS A 90 -2.91 -8.39 -0.70
C HIS A 90 -3.02 -9.87 -1.09
N VAL A 91 -3.92 -10.62 -0.45
CA VAL A 91 -4.15 -12.05 -0.71
C VAL A 91 -4.47 -12.37 -2.18
N PRO A 92 -5.25 -11.55 -2.93
CA PRO A 92 -5.52 -11.81 -4.34
C PRO A 92 -4.32 -11.70 -5.27
N ALA A 93 -3.19 -11.16 -4.82
CA ALA A 93 -2.01 -11.09 -5.65
C ALA A 93 -1.53 -12.49 -6.04
N ALA A 94 -1.22 -12.69 -7.32
CA ALA A 94 -0.62 -13.93 -7.77
C ALA A 94 0.74 -14.15 -7.08
N ALA A 95 1.13 -15.40 -6.82
CA ALA A 95 2.28 -15.74 -5.97
C ALA A 95 3.59 -15.06 -6.36
N GLN A 96 3.84 -14.90 -7.67
CA GLN A 96 5.04 -14.25 -8.18
C GLN A 96 5.12 -12.74 -7.91
N TRP A 97 4.01 -12.11 -7.48
CA TRP A 97 3.94 -10.69 -7.20
C TRP A 97 4.22 -10.33 -5.73
N ASP A 98 4.58 -11.32 -4.93
CA ASP A 98 5.02 -11.13 -3.53
C ASP A 98 4.02 -10.35 -2.67
N LEU A 99 2.72 -10.63 -2.84
CA LEU A 99 1.60 -9.94 -2.18
C LEU A 99 1.47 -8.44 -2.53
N VAL A 100 2.11 -7.99 -3.60
CA VAL A 100 2.04 -6.60 -4.07
C VAL A 100 1.38 -6.57 -5.44
N CYS A 101 0.23 -5.94 -5.52
CA CYS A 101 -0.47 -5.78 -6.80
C CYS A 101 -1.31 -4.51 -6.86
N GLU A 102 -1.64 -4.10 -8.07
CA GLU A 102 -2.65 -3.08 -8.37
C GLU A 102 -3.67 -3.66 -9.34
N SER A 103 -4.82 -3.01 -9.46
CA SER A 103 -5.82 -3.39 -10.47
C SER A 103 -5.20 -3.49 -11.87
N GLY A 104 -5.25 -4.69 -12.46
CA GLY A 104 -4.67 -4.96 -13.78
C GLY A 104 -3.16 -5.16 -13.81
N HIS A 105 -2.49 -5.22 -12.65
CA HIS A 105 -1.06 -5.53 -12.54
C HIS A 105 -0.79 -6.43 -11.33
N GLY A 106 -0.73 -7.74 -11.59
CA GLY A 106 -0.50 -8.75 -10.56
C GLY A 106 -1.77 -9.25 -9.86
N CYS A 107 -2.91 -8.62 -10.06
CA CYS A 107 -4.21 -9.06 -9.57
C CYS A 107 -5.35 -8.62 -10.50
N ALA A 108 -6.51 -9.23 -10.32
CA ALA A 108 -7.75 -8.81 -10.95
C ALA A 108 -8.13 -7.38 -10.48
N PRO A 109 -9.06 -6.70 -11.19
CA PRO A 109 -9.57 -5.41 -10.75
C PRO A 109 -10.06 -5.45 -9.31
N LEU A 110 -9.65 -4.49 -8.50
CA LEU A 110 -10.01 -4.35 -7.10
C LEU A 110 -11.22 -3.41 -6.96
N GLU A 111 -11.98 -3.57 -5.88
CA GLU A 111 -13.11 -2.68 -5.56
C GLU A 111 -12.64 -1.25 -5.27
N VAL A 112 -11.46 -1.10 -4.66
CA VAL A 112 -10.82 0.20 -4.47
C VAL A 112 -10.21 0.65 -5.81
N THR A 113 -10.80 1.68 -6.38
CA THR A 113 -10.41 2.20 -7.70
C THR A 113 -9.19 3.12 -7.62
N HIS A 114 -8.55 3.34 -8.76
CA HIS A 114 -7.46 4.31 -8.88
C HIS A 114 -7.87 5.75 -8.49
N ALA A 115 -9.12 6.13 -8.75
CA ALA A 115 -9.65 7.44 -8.34
C ALA A 115 -9.75 7.55 -6.81
N MET A 116 -10.23 6.51 -6.13
CA MET A 116 -10.31 6.45 -4.67
C MET A 116 -8.91 6.51 -4.04
N THR A 117 -7.96 5.75 -4.56
CA THR A 117 -6.57 5.78 -4.10
C THR A 117 -5.95 7.16 -4.23
N ARG A 118 -6.10 7.80 -5.39
CA ARG A 118 -5.59 9.14 -5.65
C ARG A 118 -6.23 10.19 -4.73
N ALA A 119 -7.54 10.10 -4.53
CA ALA A 119 -8.25 11.00 -3.63
C ALA A 119 -7.73 10.86 -2.18
N LEU A 120 -7.49 9.63 -1.70
CA LEU A 120 -6.87 9.39 -0.40
C LEU A 120 -5.45 9.96 -0.31
N GLN A 121 -4.63 9.75 -1.32
CA GLN A 121 -3.26 10.28 -1.36
C GLN A 121 -3.24 11.81 -1.23
N ARG A 122 -4.23 12.49 -1.82
CA ARG A 122 -4.38 13.95 -1.72
C ARG A 122 -4.82 14.43 -0.33
N THR A 123 -5.29 13.55 0.53
CA THR A 123 -5.58 13.89 1.93
C THR A 123 -4.35 13.87 2.84
N ASP A 124 -3.18 13.47 2.34
CA ASP A 124 -1.97 13.37 3.15
C ASP A 124 -1.53 14.74 3.67
N PRO A 125 -1.60 15.00 4.99
CA PRO A 125 -1.26 16.29 5.56
C PRO A 125 0.23 16.60 5.54
N ARG A 126 1.08 15.63 5.19
CA ARG A 126 2.54 15.79 5.09
C ARG A 126 2.97 16.39 3.74
N CYS A 127 2.05 16.40 2.77
CA CYS A 127 2.29 16.87 1.42
C CYS A 127 1.54 18.18 1.15
N ASP A 128 2.12 19.04 0.30
CA ASP A 128 1.44 20.20 -0.25
C ASP A 128 0.52 19.75 -1.40
N ASN A 129 -0.67 19.31 -1.04
CA ASN A 129 -1.64 18.83 -2.02
C ASN A 129 -2.54 19.97 -2.52
N PRO A 130 -2.99 19.91 -3.78
CA PRO A 130 -4.01 20.82 -4.27
C PRO A 130 -5.32 20.63 -3.49
N PRO A 131 -6.22 21.63 -3.47
CA PRO A 131 -7.53 21.49 -2.88
C PRO A 131 -8.29 20.27 -3.43
N THR A 132 -9.10 19.64 -2.59
CA THR A 132 -9.97 18.52 -2.99
C THR A 132 -10.90 18.96 -4.12
N THR A 133 -10.88 18.21 -5.23
CA THR A 133 -11.79 18.46 -6.35
C THR A 133 -13.16 17.81 -6.11
N PRO A 134 -14.23 18.20 -6.85
CA PRO A 134 -15.51 17.50 -6.78
C PRO A 134 -15.39 15.99 -7.09
N GLU A 135 -14.51 15.61 -8.02
CA GLU A 135 -14.24 14.20 -8.36
C GLU A 135 -13.58 13.47 -7.20
N ASP A 136 -12.62 14.10 -6.52
CA ASP A 136 -11.99 13.53 -5.32
C ASP A 136 -13.02 13.34 -4.21
N ALA A 137 -13.89 14.33 -3.97
CA ALA A 137 -14.94 14.24 -2.96
C ALA A 137 -15.92 13.09 -3.23
N GLU A 138 -16.33 12.90 -4.49
CA GLU A 138 -17.18 11.77 -4.87
C GLU A 138 -16.45 10.43 -4.71
N ALA A 139 -15.18 10.34 -5.10
CA ALA A 139 -14.38 9.13 -4.94
C ALA A 139 -14.21 8.75 -3.45
N LEU A 140 -13.97 9.73 -2.57
CA LEU A 140 -13.89 9.50 -1.12
C LEU A 140 -15.24 9.04 -0.54
N LYS A 141 -16.34 9.60 -0.99
CA LYS A 141 -17.68 9.18 -0.59
C LYS A 141 -17.97 7.73 -1.01
N GLN A 142 -17.63 7.36 -2.24
CA GLN A 142 -17.79 5.98 -2.74
C GLN A 142 -16.92 5.02 -1.93
N LEU A 143 -15.68 5.40 -1.61
CA LEU A 143 -14.81 4.61 -0.75
C LEU A 143 -15.42 4.42 0.65
N GLU A 144 -15.96 5.48 1.26
CA GLU A 144 -16.61 5.40 2.57
C GLU A 144 -17.83 4.43 2.54
N GLN A 145 -18.61 4.43 1.48
CA GLN A 145 -19.70 3.49 1.28
C GLN A 145 -19.20 2.05 1.16
N LEU A 146 -18.13 1.83 0.40
CA LEU A 146 -17.48 0.52 0.25
C LEU A 146 -16.98 0.00 1.61
N LEU A 147 -16.38 0.86 2.43
CA LEU A 147 -15.88 0.51 3.77
C LEU A 147 -17.02 0.13 4.74
N LYS A 148 -18.19 0.71 4.59
CA LYS A 148 -19.38 0.45 5.43
C LYS A 148 -20.20 -0.73 4.96
N ALA A 149 -20.00 -1.21 3.74
CA ALA A 149 -20.75 -2.33 3.21
C ALA A 149 -20.42 -3.63 3.99
N PRO A 150 -21.42 -4.45 4.35
CA PRO A 150 -21.16 -5.75 4.96
C PRO A 150 -20.36 -6.63 4.01
N GLY A 151 -19.31 -7.26 4.53
CA GLY A 151 -18.43 -8.16 3.78
C GLY A 151 -19.08 -9.49 3.46
#